data_2694f9141767bfe351d31ac6854a8fc1
#
_entry.id   2694f9141767bfe351d31ac6854a8fc1
#
_cell.length_a   1.000
_cell.length_b   1.000
_cell.length_c   1.000
_cell.angle_alpha   90.00
_cell.angle_beta   90.00
_cell.angle_gamma   90.00
#
_symmetry.space_group_name_H-M   'P 1'
#
loop_
_entity.id
_entity.type
_entity.pdbx_description
1 polymer ?
#
loop_
_entity_poly.entity_id
_entity_poly.type
_entity_poly.pdbx_seq_one_letter_code
_entity_poly.pdbx_strand_id
1 'polypeptide(L)'
;MTAYLQVTMTIDPADRAAGAKVYSDYLQEFLDTVPGAKTKELLVRDEDVQVLHGFETAEQASAYLSSELFTTKVVPGLTPLFKADPDIRVYTVA
;
A
#
# COMPACT_ATOMS: atom_id res chain seq x y z
N MET A 1 16.84 -10.66 3.10
CA MET A 1 16.54 -10.24 1.72
C MET A 1 15.45 -9.19 1.74
N THR A 2 15.52 -8.23 0.84
CA THR A 2 14.50 -7.20 0.72
C THR A 2 13.39 -7.70 -0.22
N ALA A 3 12.15 -7.36 0.10
CA ALA A 3 11.01 -7.63 -0.76
C ALA A 3 10.17 -6.36 -0.90
N TYR A 4 9.44 -6.25 -1.99
CA TYR A 4 8.54 -5.13 -2.22
C TYR A 4 7.12 -5.60 -2.45
N LEU A 5 6.17 -4.91 -1.83
CA LEU A 5 4.75 -5.04 -2.10
C LEU A 5 4.30 -3.82 -2.90
N GLN A 6 3.76 -4.06 -4.09
CA GLN A 6 3.25 -3.01 -4.96
C GLN A 6 1.73 -3.07 -4.98
N VAL A 7 1.08 -2.01 -4.56
CA VAL A 7 -0.38 -1.87 -4.66
C VAL A 7 -0.66 -0.73 -5.63
N THR A 8 -1.07 -1.07 -6.85
CA THR A 8 -1.36 -0.10 -7.89
C THR A 8 -2.86 0.12 -7.98
N MET A 9 -3.28 1.38 -7.95
CA MET A 9 -4.69 1.75 -7.83
C MET A 9 -5.06 2.77 -8.89
N THR A 10 -6.19 2.55 -9.57
CA THR A 10 -6.76 3.55 -10.47
C THR A 10 -7.71 4.43 -9.68
N ILE A 11 -7.32 5.69 -9.47
CA ILE A 11 -8.08 6.67 -8.70
C ILE A 11 -8.21 7.92 -9.55
N ASP A 12 -9.44 8.47 -9.64
CA ASP A 12 -9.67 9.73 -10.36
C ASP A 12 -8.80 10.85 -9.79
N PRO A 13 -8.29 11.77 -10.62
CA PRO A 13 -7.52 12.91 -10.13
C PRO A 13 -8.22 13.70 -9.03
N ALA A 14 -9.56 13.80 -9.10
CA ALA A 14 -10.35 14.52 -8.08
C ALA A 14 -10.29 13.83 -6.71
N ASP A 15 -10.04 12.52 -6.67
CA ASP A 15 -10.04 11.74 -5.43
C ASP A 15 -8.63 11.45 -4.91
N ARG A 16 -7.59 11.93 -5.59
CA ARG A 16 -6.21 11.62 -5.22
C ARG A 16 -5.80 12.21 -3.90
N ALA A 17 -6.32 13.38 -3.55
CA ALA A 17 -6.05 13.97 -2.24
C ALA A 17 -6.59 13.09 -1.10
N ALA A 18 -7.77 12.49 -1.29
CA ALA A 18 -8.35 11.57 -0.31
C ALA A 18 -7.51 10.29 -0.18
N GLY A 19 -7.00 9.77 -1.30
CA GLY A 19 -6.10 8.61 -1.30
C GLY A 19 -4.79 8.90 -0.59
N ALA A 20 -4.21 10.07 -0.84
CA ALA A 20 -2.98 10.50 -0.17
C ALA A 20 -3.18 10.65 1.33
N LYS A 21 -4.37 11.09 1.75
CA LYS A 21 -4.70 11.20 3.18
C LYS A 21 -4.71 9.82 3.85
N VAL A 22 -5.30 8.81 3.22
CA VAL A 22 -5.29 7.45 3.74
C VAL A 22 -3.85 6.95 3.88
N TYR A 23 -3.02 7.17 2.87
CA TYR A 23 -1.60 6.83 2.92
C TYR A 23 -0.93 7.49 4.13
N SER A 24 -1.10 8.80 4.28
CA SER A 24 -0.45 9.57 5.36
C SER A 24 -0.96 9.18 6.74
N ASP A 25 -2.27 8.94 6.87
CA ASP A 25 -2.89 8.62 8.16
C ASP A 25 -2.34 7.33 8.77
N TYR A 26 -1.98 6.34 7.94
CA TYR A 26 -1.52 5.04 8.41
C TYR A 26 -0.04 4.76 8.19
N LEU A 27 0.70 5.72 7.65
CA LEU A 27 2.12 5.54 7.35
C LEU A 27 2.93 5.20 8.60
N GLN A 28 2.78 5.99 9.66
CA GLN A 28 3.57 5.80 10.87
C GLN A 28 3.21 4.49 11.58
N GLU A 29 1.92 4.17 11.66
CA GLU A 29 1.48 2.91 12.24
C GLU A 29 2.03 1.72 11.47
N PHE A 30 2.07 1.79 10.14
CA PHE A 30 2.67 0.76 9.29
C PHE A 30 4.15 0.57 9.65
N LEU A 31 4.91 1.64 9.70
CA LEU A 31 6.36 1.56 9.98
C LEU A 31 6.65 1.07 11.40
N ASP A 32 5.79 1.41 12.37
CA ASP A 32 6.01 1.09 13.77
C ASP A 32 5.52 -0.30 14.17
N THR A 33 4.47 -0.82 13.54
CA THR A 33 3.79 -2.02 14.06
C THR A 33 3.80 -3.21 13.11
N VAL A 34 3.99 -3.01 11.81
CA VAL A 34 3.94 -4.11 10.85
C VAL A 34 5.29 -4.86 10.83
N PRO A 35 5.29 -6.17 11.09
CA PRO A 35 6.55 -6.93 11.10
C PRO A 35 7.27 -6.85 9.76
N GLY A 36 8.56 -6.53 9.81
CA GLY A 36 9.40 -6.44 8.64
C GLY A 36 9.24 -5.19 7.79
N ALA A 37 8.35 -4.29 8.15
CA ALA A 37 8.13 -3.04 7.42
C ALA A 37 9.36 -2.15 7.48
N LYS A 38 9.85 -1.71 6.32
CA LYS A 38 11.05 -0.88 6.21
C LYS A 38 10.74 0.50 5.64
N THR A 39 9.98 0.53 4.55
CA THR A 39 9.65 1.78 3.83
C THR A 39 8.25 1.73 3.27
N LYS A 40 7.68 2.91 3.03
CA LYS A 40 6.40 3.05 2.35
C LYS A 40 6.43 4.36 1.60
N GLU A 41 6.12 4.31 0.29
CA GLU A 41 6.13 5.49 -0.58
C GLU A 41 4.88 5.52 -1.44
N LEU A 42 4.35 6.72 -1.65
CA LEU A 42 3.23 6.94 -2.56
C LEU A 42 3.79 7.46 -3.89
N LEU A 43 3.60 6.70 -4.94
CA LEU A 43 4.06 7.04 -6.29
C LEU A 43 2.85 7.47 -7.13
N VAL A 44 2.97 8.59 -7.82
CA VAL A 44 1.83 9.19 -8.54
C VAL A 44 2.22 9.44 -9.99
N ARG A 45 1.34 9.03 -10.91
CA ARG A 45 1.38 9.43 -12.30
C ARG A 45 -0.04 9.72 -12.79
N ASP A 46 -0.18 10.22 -14.02
CA ASP A 46 -1.52 10.60 -14.53
C ASP A 46 -2.50 9.43 -14.58
N GLU A 47 -2.02 8.24 -14.96
CA GLU A 47 -2.87 7.07 -15.21
C GLU A 47 -3.27 6.34 -13.92
N ASP A 48 -2.40 6.35 -12.89
CA ASP A 48 -2.67 5.62 -11.66
C ASP A 48 -1.79 6.12 -10.51
N VAL A 49 -1.98 5.53 -9.34
CA VAL A 49 -1.10 5.73 -8.18
C VAL A 49 -0.68 4.36 -7.65
N GLN A 50 0.48 4.31 -7.02
CA GLN A 50 0.99 3.08 -6.44
C GLN A 50 1.54 3.36 -5.04
N VAL A 51 1.23 2.47 -4.09
CA VAL A 51 1.93 2.47 -2.82
C VAL A 51 2.99 1.36 -2.87
N LEU A 52 4.24 1.77 -2.72
CA LEU A 52 5.39 0.87 -2.73
C LEU A 52 5.81 0.64 -1.28
N HIS A 53 5.72 -0.63 -0.84
CA HIS A 53 6.07 -1.02 0.53
C HIS A 53 7.34 -1.86 0.51
N GLY A 54 8.35 -1.46 1.28
CA GLY A 54 9.56 -2.26 1.47
C GLY A 54 9.46 -3.11 2.72
N PHE A 55 9.79 -4.40 2.58
CA PHE A 55 9.80 -5.39 3.66
C PHE A 55 11.13 -6.12 3.72
N GLU A 56 11.42 -6.75 4.85
CA GLU A 56 12.61 -7.59 4.97
C GLU A 56 12.45 -8.89 4.19
N THR A 57 11.25 -9.49 4.16
CA THR A 57 10.98 -10.75 3.45
C THR A 57 9.65 -10.70 2.69
N ALA A 58 9.53 -11.58 1.69
CA ALA A 58 8.29 -11.72 0.92
C ALA A 58 7.15 -12.29 1.77
N GLU A 59 7.45 -13.17 2.74
CA GLU A 59 6.45 -13.71 3.65
C GLU A 59 5.83 -12.60 4.49
N GLN A 60 6.64 -11.65 4.96
CA GLN A 60 6.15 -10.52 5.73
C GLN A 60 5.29 -9.59 4.88
N ALA A 61 5.69 -9.36 3.63
CA ALA A 61 4.88 -8.58 2.69
C ALA A 61 3.52 -9.22 2.46
N SER A 62 3.48 -10.53 2.24
CA SER A 62 2.24 -11.27 2.05
C SER A 62 1.36 -11.28 3.31
N ALA A 63 1.98 -11.42 4.48
CA ALA A 63 1.27 -11.41 5.76
C ALA A 63 0.59 -10.06 6.02
N TYR A 64 1.20 -8.95 5.59
CA TYR A 64 0.60 -7.63 5.73
C TYR A 64 -0.77 -7.54 5.04
N LEU A 65 -0.94 -8.19 3.89
CA LEU A 65 -2.20 -8.18 3.14
C LEU A 65 -3.36 -8.80 3.92
N SER A 66 -3.07 -9.65 4.91
CA SER A 66 -4.06 -10.25 5.80
C SER A 66 -4.11 -9.58 7.17
N SER A 67 -3.28 -8.55 7.40
CA SER A 67 -3.19 -7.89 8.69
C SER A 67 -4.45 -7.08 9.00
N GLU A 68 -4.70 -6.86 10.29
CA GLU A 68 -5.82 -6.03 10.73
C GLU A 68 -5.69 -4.59 10.21
N LEU A 69 -4.50 -4.03 10.26
CA LEU A 69 -4.27 -2.68 9.73
C LEU A 69 -4.71 -2.56 8.28
N PHE A 70 -4.26 -3.48 7.42
CA PHE A 70 -4.57 -3.43 6.00
C PHE A 70 -6.07 -3.67 5.74
N THR A 71 -6.62 -4.74 6.31
CA THR A 71 -7.99 -5.19 6.01
C THR A 71 -9.08 -4.34 6.64
N THR A 72 -8.84 -3.78 7.83
CA THR A 72 -9.88 -3.03 8.57
C THR A 72 -9.73 -1.52 8.49
N LYS A 73 -8.55 -1.00 8.14
CA LYS A 73 -8.30 0.44 8.11
C LYS A 73 -7.92 0.95 6.72
N VAL A 74 -6.88 0.38 6.11
CA VAL A 74 -6.36 0.86 4.83
C VAL A 74 -7.34 0.55 3.69
N VAL A 75 -7.75 -0.70 3.54
CA VAL A 75 -8.63 -1.12 2.45
C VAL A 75 -9.98 -0.40 2.50
N PRO A 76 -10.68 -0.33 3.64
CA PRO A 76 -11.95 0.41 3.70
C PRO A 76 -11.82 1.89 3.36
N GLY A 77 -10.67 2.50 3.66
CA GLY A 77 -10.41 3.90 3.32
C GLY A 77 -10.19 4.12 1.82
N LEU A 78 -9.65 3.14 1.12
CA LEU A 78 -9.30 3.25 -0.30
C LEU A 78 -10.37 2.70 -1.23
N THR A 79 -11.12 1.68 -0.83
CA THR A 79 -12.10 1.01 -1.68
C THR A 79 -13.09 1.97 -2.36
N PRO A 80 -13.66 2.98 -1.66
CA PRO A 80 -14.59 3.92 -2.30
C PRO A 80 -13.94 4.76 -3.41
N LEU A 81 -12.61 4.83 -3.46
CA LEU A 81 -11.88 5.65 -4.42
C LEU A 81 -11.47 4.87 -5.68
N PHE A 82 -11.57 3.54 -5.65
CA PHE A 82 -11.12 2.71 -6.76
C PHE A 82 -12.05 2.82 -7.96
N LYS A 83 -11.46 2.98 -9.17
CA LYS A 83 -12.17 2.90 -10.44
C LYS A 83 -12.09 1.50 -11.05
N ALA A 84 -11.16 0.69 -10.57
CA ALA A 84 -10.96 -0.70 -10.98
C ALA A 84 -10.35 -1.45 -9.80
N ASP A 85 -10.33 -2.78 -9.88
CA ASP A 85 -9.67 -3.59 -8.85
C ASP A 85 -8.20 -3.23 -8.76
N PRO A 86 -7.63 -3.14 -7.54
CA PRO A 86 -6.20 -2.84 -7.39
C PRO A 86 -5.34 -4.00 -7.89
N ASP A 87 -4.18 -3.65 -8.47
CA ASP A 87 -3.18 -4.63 -8.88
C ASP A 87 -2.18 -4.77 -7.73
N ILE A 88 -2.14 -5.95 -7.12
CA ILE A 88 -1.30 -6.23 -5.94
C ILE A 88 -0.23 -7.25 -6.31
N ARG A 89 1.03 -6.88 -6.14
CA ARG A 89 2.17 -7.73 -6.48
C ARG A 89 3.23 -7.72 -5.39
N VAL A 90 3.83 -8.89 -5.15
CA VAL A 90 4.95 -9.03 -4.23
C VAL A 90 6.17 -9.52 -5.00
N TYR A 91 7.29 -8.81 -4.86
CA TYR A 91 8.56 -9.16 -5.49
C TYR A 91 9.64 -9.31 -4.43
N THR A 92 10.52 -10.29 -4.62
CA THR A 92 11.76 -10.41 -3.85
C THR A 92 12.90 -9.81 -4.65
N VAL A 93 13.75 -9.05 -4.00
CA VAL A 93 14.93 -8.50 -4.65
C VAL A 93 15.95 -9.63 -4.88
N ALA A 94 16.37 -9.79 -6.11
CA ALA A 94 17.31 -10.83 -6.51
C ALA A 94 18.73 -10.52 -6.04
#